data_a9f934d1cf9640c78f4e6be9cbd9990b
#
_entry.id   a9f934d1cf9640c78f4e6be9cbd9990b
#
_cell.length_a   1.000
_cell.length_b   1.000
_cell.length_c   1.000
_cell.angle_alpha   90.00
_cell.angle_beta   90.00
_cell.angle_gamma   90.00
#
_symmetry.space_group_name_H-M   'P 1'
#
loop_
_entity.id
_entity.type
_entity.pdbx_description
1 polymer ?
#
loop_
_entity_poly.entity_id
_entity_poly.type
_entity_poly.pdbx_seq_one_letter_code
_entity_poly.pdbx_strand_id
1 'polypeptide(L)'
;MDLDKNMIVLQKCSHNNVDFEVLAYDKLRGAQSVNMAQSMFFAEQTGLKVKQVKITLNNSSIKTEAGALYYSKGKIESKTKIGGATGLFKKAVSGALTNESAIKPTYTGSGEIYLEPSFKHYLMLELDNDSIIVDKGLFFCCSAEIDIKAVAQKNVSSALLGGEGVFQIQLIGTGVVILELDVPESEIVSYELANGEELKVDGNFAIARTSGVSFSVTKSDKSLLGSAINGEGFLNAFKGEGTVWLAPTAPMYKRLYTGISFANSSMNNQE
;
A
#
# COMPACT_ATOMS: atom_id res chain seq x y z
N MET A 1 -15.89 25.51 19.95
CA MET A 1 -14.54 24.97 20.19
C MET A 1 -14.04 24.49 18.83
N ASP A 2 -13.00 25.13 18.33
CA ASP A 2 -12.46 24.87 16.99
C ASP A 2 -11.57 23.63 17.09
N LEU A 3 -12.11 22.45 16.74
CA LEU A 3 -11.44 21.18 16.94
C LEU A 3 -10.31 20.94 15.93
N ASP A 4 -10.25 21.74 14.86
CA ASP A 4 -9.32 21.55 13.75
C ASP A 4 -8.00 22.31 13.86
N LYS A 5 -7.75 22.99 15.00
CA LYS A 5 -6.56 23.86 15.18
C LYS A 5 -5.21 23.15 15.12
N ASN A 6 -5.19 21.81 15.22
CA ASN A 6 -3.95 21.02 15.18
C ASN A 6 -3.88 20.09 13.97
N MET A 7 -4.77 20.25 13.00
CA MET A 7 -4.76 19.47 11.78
C MET A 7 -4.43 20.34 10.57
N ILE A 8 -3.58 19.84 9.69
CA ILE A 8 -3.25 20.43 8.39
C ILE A 8 -3.63 19.46 7.28
N VAL A 9 -4.15 19.99 6.18
CA VAL A 9 -4.43 19.21 4.97
C VAL A 9 -3.14 19.09 4.18
N LEU A 10 -2.69 17.86 3.94
CA LEU A 10 -1.50 17.58 3.13
C LEU A 10 -1.85 17.36 1.66
N GLN A 11 -2.93 16.62 1.40
CA GLN A 11 -3.42 16.29 0.05
C GLN A 11 -4.94 16.35 0.06
N LYS A 12 -5.53 16.76 -1.05
CA LYS A 12 -6.98 16.78 -1.27
C LYS A 12 -7.30 16.46 -2.72
N CYS A 13 -8.32 15.61 -2.91
CA CYS A 13 -8.91 15.32 -4.22
C CYS A 13 -10.41 15.09 -4.06
N SER A 14 -11.19 15.40 -5.10
CA SER A 14 -12.64 15.22 -5.11
C SER A 14 -13.08 14.43 -6.33
N HIS A 15 -13.96 13.44 -6.14
CA HIS A 15 -14.55 12.65 -7.22
C HIS A 15 -15.99 12.26 -6.88
N ASN A 16 -16.94 12.50 -7.78
CA ASN A 16 -18.35 12.03 -7.68
C ASN A 16 -19.01 12.28 -6.31
N ASN A 17 -18.99 13.55 -5.83
CA ASN A 17 -19.53 13.94 -4.53
C ASN A 17 -18.82 13.31 -3.32
N VAL A 18 -17.58 12.92 -3.49
CA VAL A 18 -16.68 12.45 -2.42
C VAL A 18 -15.47 13.35 -2.38
N ASP A 19 -15.16 13.90 -1.21
CA ASP A 19 -13.91 14.59 -0.95
C ASP A 19 -12.99 13.66 -0.15
N PHE A 20 -11.77 13.47 -0.64
CA PHE A 20 -10.69 12.74 0.03
C PHE A 20 -9.65 13.73 0.52
N GLU A 21 -9.29 13.66 1.79
CA GLU A 21 -8.30 14.52 2.41
C GLU A 21 -7.29 13.66 3.21
N VAL A 22 -6.01 13.85 2.97
CA VAL A 22 -4.95 13.36 3.85
C VAL A 22 -4.62 14.48 4.82
N LEU A 23 -4.91 14.26 6.09
CA LEU A 23 -4.66 15.17 7.19
C LEU A 23 -3.39 14.78 7.93
N ALA A 24 -2.71 15.74 8.53
CA ALA A 24 -1.65 15.50 9.51
C ALA A 24 -1.93 16.29 10.79
N TYR A 25 -1.65 15.68 11.93
CA TYR A 25 -1.58 16.41 13.19
C TYR A 25 -0.28 17.23 13.19
N ASP A 26 -0.41 18.55 13.32
CA ASP A 26 0.76 19.44 13.25
C ASP A 26 1.75 19.13 14.36
N LYS A 27 1.26 19.02 15.60
CA LYS A 27 2.08 18.68 16.77
C LYS A 27 1.32 17.78 17.74
N LEU A 28 2.00 16.75 18.21
CA LEU A 28 1.53 15.95 19.34
C LEU A 28 2.01 16.60 20.64
N ARG A 29 1.11 16.84 21.59
CA ARG A 29 1.40 17.52 22.86
C ARG A 29 0.97 16.74 24.09
N GLY A 30 0.67 15.46 23.95
CA GLY A 30 0.12 14.60 25.01
C GLY A 30 1.17 13.82 25.80
N ALA A 31 2.41 14.30 25.91
CA ALA A 31 3.44 13.59 26.66
C ALA A 31 3.07 13.49 28.16
N GLN A 32 3.09 12.26 28.69
CA GLN A 32 2.78 11.95 30.10
C GLN A 32 4.01 11.42 30.87
N SER A 33 5.17 11.32 30.21
CA SER A 33 6.44 10.95 30.82
C SER A 33 7.60 11.61 30.10
N VAL A 34 8.77 11.66 30.74
CA VAL A 34 9.99 12.21 30.15
C VAL A 34 10.40 11.42 28.91
N ASN A 35 10.32 10.09 28.92
CA ASN A 35 10.65 9.26 27.77
C ASN A 35 9.71 9.51 26.60
N MET A 36 8.41 9.68 26.86
CA MET A 36 7.44 10.03 25.83
C MET A 36 7.71 11.43 25.25
N ALA A 37 8.03 12.41 26.10
CA ALA A 37 8.38 13.77 25.66
C ALA A 37 9.64 13.76 24.79
N GLN A 38 10.64 12.95 25.13
CA GLN A 38 11.86 12.78 24.34
C GLN A 38 11.57 12.17 22.97
N SER A 39 10.74 11.11 22.91
CA SER A 39 10.32 10.49 21.65
C SER A 39 9.56 11.48 20.75
N MET A 40 8.65 12.27 21.35
CA MET A 40 7.89 13.29 20.63
C MET A 40 8.78 14.44 20.13
N PHE A 41 9.81 14.82 20.90
CA PHE A 41 10.79 15.81 20.46
C PHE A 41 11.53 15.34 19.21
N PHE A 42 12.05 14.09 19.19
CA PHE A 42 12.72 13.55 18.02
C PHE A 42 11.77 13.38 16.83
N ALA A 43 10.52 12.96 17.07
CA ALA A 43 9.51 12.91 16.02
C ALA A 43 9.28 14.28 15.36
N GLU A 44 9.17 15.35 16.17
CA GLU A 44 9.03 16.72 15.65
C GLU A 44 10.27 17.15 14.86
N GLN A 45 11.50 16.88 15.36
CA GLN A 45 12.74 17.24 14.66
C GLN A 45 12.90 16.55 13.31
N THR A 46 12.40 15.32 13.17
CA THR A 46 12.46 14.55 11.92
C THR A 46 11.25 14.78 11.01
N GLY A 47 10.29 15.63 11.42
CA GLY A 47 9.05 15.85 10.67
C GLY A 47 8.09 14.67 10.66
N LEU A 48 8.27 13.70 11.58
CA LEU A 48 7.38 12.56 11.74
C LEU A 48 6.04 13.03 12.32
N LYS A 49 4.99 12.93 11.52
CA LYS A 49 3.63 13.36 11.91
C LYS A 49 2.66 12.18 11.87
N VAL A 50 1.73 12.15 12.81
CA VAL A 50 0.55 11.29 12.71
C VAL A 50 -0.32 11.83 11.58
N LYS A 51 -0.69 10.96 10.66
CA LYS A 51 -1.54 11.28 9.51
C LYS A 51 -2.82 10.47 9.58
N GLN A 52 -3.87 10.99 8.97
CA GLN A 52 -5.19 10.37 8.95
C GLN A 52 -5.90 10.71 7.64
N VAL A 53 -6.58 9.74 7.04
CA VAL A 53 -7.44 10.01 5.89
C VAL A 53 -8.84 10.36 6.39
N LYS A 54 -9.34 11.53 5.93
CA LYS A 54 -10.72 11.97 6.09
C LYS A 54 -11.42 11.88 4.75
N ILE A 55 -12.65 11.37 4.75
CA ILE A 55 -13.49 11.26 3.55
C ILE A 55 -14.84 11.90 3.86
N THR A 56 -15.26 12.85 3.03
CA THR A 56 -16.58 13.47 3.13
C THR A 56 -17.47 12.91 2.01
N LEU A 57 -18.58 12.30 2.40
CA LEU A 57 -19.57 11.75 1.48
C LEU A 57 -20.77 12.71 1.38
N ASN A 58 -21.22 12.97 0.17
CA ASN A 58 -22.47 13.65 -0.11
C ASN A 58 -23.38 12.76 -0.98
N ASN A 59 -24.19 11.92 -0.30
CA ASN A 59 -25.03 10.89 -0.93
C ASN A 59 -24.25 10.00 -1.90
N SER A 60 -23.11 9.52 -1.45
CA SER A 60 -22.13 8.78 -2.26
C SER A 60 -21.56 7.58 -1.51
N SER A 61 -20.59 6.89 -2.09
CA SER A 61 -20.02 5.66 -1.53
C SER A 61 -18.52 5.60 -1.73
N ILE A 62 -17.85 4.88 -0.82
CA ILE A 62 -16.42 4.53 -0.93
C ILE A 62 -16.19 3.07 -0.53
N LYS A 63 -15.03 2.54 -0.89
CA LYS A 63 -14.51 1.25 -0.42
C LYS A 63 -13.24 1.47 0.39
N THR A 64 -13.06 0.69 1.46
CA THR A 64 -11.86 0.78 2.31
C THR A 64 -11.22 -0.58 2.50
N GLU A 65 -10.01 -0.60 3.04
CA GLU A 65 -9.45 -1.81 3.63
C GLU A 65 -10.29 -2.26 4.83
N ALA A 66 -10.33 -3.55 5.07
CA ALA A 66 -11.04 -4.10 6.22
C ALA A 66 -10.40 -3.63 7.53
N GLY A 67 -11.22 -3.09 8.44
CA GLY A 67 -10.73 -2.56 9.72
C GLY A 67 -10.15 -1.14 9.65
N ALA A 68 -10.11 -0.51 8.48
CA ALA A 68 -9.55 0.85 8.35
C ALA A 68 -10.46 1.96 8.94
N LEU A 69 -11.73 1.72 9.17
CA LEU A 69 -12.61 2.71 9.79
C LEU A 69 -12.21 2.98 11.24
N TYR A 70 -11.96 4.25 11.58
CA TYR A 70 -11.72 4.69 12.94
C TYR A 70 -13.00 5.25 13.57
N TYR A 71 -13.61 6.24 12.96
CA TYR A 71 -14.93 6.76 13.34
C TYR A 71 -15.64 7.45 12.16
N SER A 72 -16.94 7.67 12.31
CA SER A 72 -17.74 8.38 11.31
C SER A 72 -18.76 9.30 11.98
N LYS A 73 -19.17 10.33 11.23
CA LYS A 73 -20.21 11.30 11.63
C LYS A 73 -21.21 11.49 10.50
N GLY A 74 -22.48 11.41 10.77
CA GLY A 74 -23.56 11.60 9.78
C GLY A 74 -24.36 10.32 9.55
N LYS A 75 -25.08 10.28 8.43
CA LYS A 75 -25.89 9.12 8.05
C LYS A 75 -25.07 8.24 7.10
N ILE A 76 -24.30 7.33 7.67
CA ILE A 76 -23.40 6.44 6.93
C ILE A 76 -23.73 4.99 7.29
N GLU A 77 -23.96 4.17 6.27
CA GLU A 77 -24.19 2.75 6.39
C GLU A 77 -23.02 1.96 5.83
N SER A 78 -22.63 0.91 6.53
CA SER A 78 -21.65 -0.06 6.04
C SER A 78 -22.36 -1.22 5.37
N LYS A 79 -21.96 -1.51 4.12
CA LYS A 79 -22.40 -2.70 3.39
C LYS A 79 -21.18 -3.55 3.07
N THR A 80 -21.12 -4.71 3.69
CA THR A 80 -20.10 -5.70 3.35
C THR A 80 -20.77 -6.73 2.46
N LYS A 81 -20.41 -6.82 1.18
CA LYS A 81 -20.89 -7.89 0.30
C LYS A 81 -20.24 -9.21 0.75
N ILE A 82 -20.79 -9.83 1.76
CA ILE A 82 -20.52 -11.21 2.10
C ILE A 82 -21.23 -12.01 1.01
N GLY A 83 -20.50 -12.55 0.03
CA GLY A 83 -21.06 -13.59 -0.86
C GLY A 83 -21.70 -14.63 0.05
N GLY A 84 -22.99 -14.96 -0.16
CA GLY A 84 -23.83 -15.70 0.78
C GLY A 84 -23.12 -16.86 1.48
N ALA A 85 -23.57 -17.27 2.65
CA ALA A 85 -22.89 -18.23 3.56
C ALA A 85 -22.31 -19.46 2.83
N THR A 86 -22.94 -19.93 1.74
CA THR A 86 -22.44 -20.99 0.86
C THR A 86 -21.24 -20.59 0.02
N GLY A 87 -21.06 -19.29 -0.31
CA GLY A 87 -19.91 -18.79 -1.06
C GLY A 87 -18.65 -18.68 -0.20
N LEU A 88 -18.80 -18.29 1.07
CA LEU A 88 -17.71 -18.22 2.05
C LEU A 88 -17.19 -19.64 2.38
N PHE A 89 -18.08 -20.60 2.62
CA PHE A 89 -17.69 -21.99 2.89
C PHE A 89 -16.93 -22.62 1.72
N LYS A 90 -17.40 -22.43 0.47
CA LYS A 90 -16.72 -22.95 -0.71
C LYS A 90 -15.34 -22.33 -0.94
N LYS A 91 -15.18 -21.02 -0.66
CA LYS A 91 -13.88 -20.32 -0.78
C LYS A 91 -12.92 -20.71 0.36
N ALA A 92 -13.41 -20.89 1.58
CA ALA A 92 -12.59 -21.35 2.71
C ALA A 92 -12.05 -22.78 2.50
N VAL A 93 -12.88 -23.67 1.95
CA VAL A 93 -12.49 -25.08 1.68
C VAL A 93 -11.54 -25.20 0.48
N SER A 94 -11.59 -24.29 -0.48
CA SER A 94 -10.71 -24.32 -1.67
C SER A 94 -9.32 -23.70 -1.44
N GLY A 95 -9.00 -23.23 -0.23
CA GLY A 95 -7.72 -22.53 0.05
C GLY A 95 -7.53 -21.23 -0.73
N ALA A 96 -8.58 -20.76 -1.45
CA ALA A 96 -8.54 -19.58 -2.29
C ALA A 96 -8.84 -18.27 -1.52
N LEU A 97 -9.04 -18.35 -0.21
CA LEU A 97 -9.14 -17.19 0.67
C LEU A 97 -7.74 -16.75 1.07
N THR A 98 -7.11 -15.99 0.21
CA THR A 98 -6.07 -15.08 0.68
C THR A 98 -6.77 -13.96 1.44
N ASN A 99 -6.37 -13.74 2.68
CA ASN A 99 -7.02 -12.84 3.63
C ASN A 99 -7.25 -11.40 3.12
N GLU A 100 -6.65 -10.98 2.03
CA GLU A 100 -6.70 -9.59 1.53
C GLU A 100 -7.72 -9.33 0.41
N SER A 101 -8.07 -10.30 -0.39
CA SER A 101 -8.98 -10.06 -1.52
C SER A 101 -10.46 -10.23 -1.16
N ALA A 102 -10.74 -10.72 0.05
CA ALA A 102 -12.06 -11.28 0.30
C ALA A 102 -13.14 -10.23 0.57
N ILE A 103 -12.87 -9.16 1.30
CA ILE A 103 -13.95 -8.29 1.78
C ILE A 103 -13.44 -6.85 1.94
N LYS A 104 -13.72 -6.02 0.94
CA LYS A 104 -13.54 -4.57 1.08
C LYS A 104 -14.90 -3.96 1.47
N PRO A 105 -15.07 -3.48 2.71
CA PRO A 105 -16.31 -2.84 3.14
C PRO A 105 -16.60 -1.61 2.28
N THR A 106 -17.89 -1.43 1.98
CA THR A 106 -18.41 -0.23 1.28
C THR A 106 -19.18 0.60 2.28
N TYR A 107 -18.86 1.88 2.37
CA TYR A 107 -19.59 2.86 3.18
C TYR A 107 -20.37 3.77 2.25
N THR A 108 -21.66 3.97 2.55
CA THR A 108 -22.61 4.73 1.71
C THR A 108 -23.39 5.71 2.57
N GLY A 109 -23.61 6.92 2.07
CA GLY A 109 -24.46 7.91 2.73
C GLY A 109 -23.98 9.32 2.61
N SER A 110 -24.23 10.13 3.65
CA SER A 110 -23.81 11.53 3.74
C SER A 110 -23.22 11.79 5.13
N GLY A 111 -21.99 12.34 5.15
CA GLY A 111 -21.27 12.60 6.38
C GLY A 111 -19.76 12.50 6.20
N GLU A 112 -19.05 12.36 7.30
CA GLU A 112 -17.60 12.28 7.35
C GLU A 112 -17.17 10.92 7.86
N ILE A 113 -16.14 10.35 7.24
CA ILE A 113 -15.47 9.11 7.63
C ILE A 113 -14.02 9.46 7.92
N TYR A 114 -13.52 8.98 9.04
CA TYR A 114 -12.11 9.06 9.42
C TYR A 114 -11.55 7.66 9.52
N LEU A 115 -10.47 7.40 8.80
CA LEU A 115 -9.78 6.11 8.82
C LEU A 115 -8.72 6.10 9.93
N GLU A 116 -8.19 4.91 10.26
CA GLU A 116 -7.18 4.73 11.31
C GLU A 116 -5.98 5.67 11.10
N PRO A 117 -5.59 6.44 12.13
CA PRO A 117 -4.41 7.30 12.06
C PRO A 117 -3.13 6.47 12.15
N SER A 118 -2.10 6.88 11.42
CA SER A 118 -0.79 6.23 11.47
C SER A 118 0.36 7.21 11.27
N PHE A 119 1.60 6.78 11.49
CA PHE A 119 2.81 7.50 11.10
C PHE A 119 3.22 7.23 9.66
N LYS A 120 2.52 6.36 8.95
CA LYS A 120 2.80 6.03 7.58
C LYS A 120 2.53 7.21 6.63
N HIS A 121 2.73 6.99 5.36
CA HIS A 121 2.54 7.96 4.30
C HIS A 121 1.39 7.51 3.39
N TYR A 122 0.79 8.46 2.69
CA TYR A 122 -0.31 8.19 1.78
C TYR A 122 0.04 8.69 0.39
N LEU A 123 -0.24 7.88 -0.62
CA LEU A 123 -0.19 8.26 -2.03
C LEU A 123 -1.61 8.30 -2.56
N MET A 124 -2.04 9.47 -3.01
CA MET A 124 -3.36 9.69 -3.60
C MET A 124 -3.21 9.70 -5.13
N LEU A 125 -3.91 8.81 -5.80
CA LEU A 125 -3.88 8.64 -7.25
C LEU A 125 -5.29 8.85 -7.81
N GLU A 126 -5.37 9.51 -8.96
CA GLU A 126 -6.59 9.60 -9.77
C GLU A 126 -6.47 8.66 -10.96
N LEU A 127 -7.40 7.73 -11.09
CA LEU A 127 -7.50 6.85 -12.25
C LEU A 127 -8.59 7.41 -13.18
N ASP A 128 -8.30 7.44 -14.48
CA ASP A 128 -9.27 7.83 -15.52
C ASP A 128 -9.39 6.70 -16.56
N ASN A 129 -10.34 5.80 -16.32
CA ASN A 129 -10.52 4.58 -17.10
C ASN A 129 -9.20 3.76 -17.20
N ASP A 130 -8.46 3.74 -16.11
CA ASP A 130 -7.12 3.18 -16.02
C ASP A 130 -7.08 1.94 -15.12
N SER A 131 -5.96 1.27 -15.10
CA SER A 131 -5.74 0.06 -14.32
C SER A 131 -4.33 0.01 -13.76
N ILE A 132 -4.22 -0.06 -12.45
CA ILE A 132 -2.95 -0.26 -11.74
C ILE A 132 -2.98 -1.55 -10.94
N ILE A 133 -1.82 -2.18 -10.80
CA ILE A 133 -1.61 -3.33 -9.95
C ILE A 133 -0.68 -2.90 -8.83
N VAL A 134 -1.15 -3.03 -7.60
CA VAL A 134 -0.43 -2.60 -6.39
C VAL A 134 0.00 -3.80 -5.57
N ASP A 135 1.09 -3.64 -4.83
CA ASP A 135 1.58 -4.68 -3.95
C ASP A 135 0.66 -4.91 -2.76
N LYS A 136 0.80 -6.09 -2.16
CA LYS A 136 -0.01 -6.54 -1.03
C LYS A 136 0.09 -5.56 0.16
N GLY A 137 -1.06 -5.22 0.75
CA GLY A 137 -1.15 -4.41 1.96
C GLY A 137 -1.04 -2.89 1.75
N LEU A 138 -0.88 -2.43 0.50
CA LEU A 138 -0.79 -1.00 0.23
C LEU A 138 -2.14 -0.32 0.03
N PHE A 139 -3.18 -1.07 -0.36
CA PHE A 139 -4.52 -0.51 -0.56
C PHE A 139 -5.11 -0.02 0.77
N PHE A 140 -5.60 1.21 0.79
CA PHE A 140 -6.22 1.80 1.98
C PHE A 140 -7.69 2.16 1.74
N CYS A 141 -8.00 2.95 0.71
CA CYS A 141 -9.38 3.25 0.31
C CYS A 141 -9.46 3.72 -1.15
N CYS A 142 -10.67 3.70 -1.71
CA CYS A 142 -10.93 4.24 -3.05
C CYS A 142 -12.38 4.67 -3.24
N SER A 143 -12.64 5.38 -4.34
CA SER A 143 -13.97 5.63 -4.89
C SER A 143 -14.73 4.32 -5.13
N ALA A 144 -16.05 4.33 -4.99
CA ALA A 144 -16.88 3.13 -5.14
C ALA A 144 -16.84 2.55 -6.55
N GLU A 145 -16.57 3.37 -7.56
CA GLU A 145 -16.49 3.03 -8.98
C GLU A 145 -15.24 2.22 -9.32
N ILE A 146 -14.22 2.24 -8.48
CA ILE A 146 -13.01 1.43 -8.68
C ILE A 146 -13.32 -0.05 -8.38
N ASP A 147 -13.13 -0.89 -9.39
CA ASP A 147 -13.15 -2.35 -9.23
C ASP A 147 -11.85 -2.85 -8.61
N ILE A 148 -11.99 -3.74 -7.62
CA ILE A 148 -10.86 -4.33 -6.89
C ILE A 148 -10.82 -5.82 -7.19
N LYS A 149 -9.72 -6.29 -7.80
CA LYS A 149 -9.52 -7.70 -8.15
C LYS A 149 -8.21 -8.23 -7.59
N ALA A 150 -8.23 -9.44 -7.05
CA ALA A 150 -7.00 -10.14 -6.70
C ALA A 150 -6.32 -10.66 -7.97
N VAL A 151 -5.02 -10.44 -8.07
CA VAL A 151 -4.19 -10.94 -9.17
C VAL A 151 -3.21 -11.96 -8.59
N ALA A 152 -3.36 -13.23 -9.00
CA ALA A 152 -2.39 -14.26 -8.67
C ALA A 152 -1.24 -14.23 -9.68
N GLN A 153 -0.01 -14.16 -9.21
CA GLN A 153 1.18 -14.21 -10.07
C GLN A 153 1.45 -15.67 -10.47
N LYS A 154 1.11 -16.03 -11.70
CA LYS A 154 1.21 -17.41 -12.22
C LYS A 154 2.64 -17.91 -12.43
N ASN A 155 3.61 -17.01 -12.55
CA ASN A 155 4.99 -17.32 -12.95
C ASN A 155 5.99 -17.31 -11.79
N VAL A 156 5.52 -17.24 -10.57
CA VAL A 156 6.37 -17.24 -9.39
C VAL A 156 6.09 -18.52 -8.62
N SER A 157 7.06 -19.44 -8.56
CA SER A 157 6.89 -20.63 -7.75
C SER A 157 6.86 -20.21 -6.27
N SER A 158 5.87 -20.71 -5.52
CA SER A 158 5.74 -20.47 -4.08
C SER A 158 7.00 -20.83 -3.30
N ALA A 159 7.81 -21.76 -3.82
CA ALA A 159 9.09 -22.16 -3.25
C ALA A 159 10.17 -21.04 -3.33
N LEU A 160 10.09 -20.13 -4.31
CA LEU A 160 11.06 -19.05 -4.46
C LEU A 160 10.78 -17.83 -3.54
N LEU A 161 9.56 -17.76 -3.00
CA LEU A 161 9.09 -16.63 -2.19
C LEU A 161 8.73 -17.04 -0.75
N GLY A 162 9.33 -18.10 -0.25
CA GLY A 162 9.11 -18.56 1.13
C GLY A 162 7.74 -19.20 1.40
N GLY A 163 7.06 -19.70 0.35
CA GLY A 163 5.79 -20.45 0.48
C GLY A 163 4.53 -19.59 0.48
N GLU A 164 4.63 -18.28 0.59
CA GLU A 164 3.49 -17.36 0.44
C GLU A 164 3.38 -16.92 -1.02
N GLY A 165 2.26 -17.21 -1.68
CA GLY A 165 1.99 -16.75 -3.04
C GLY A 165 2.02 -15.22 -3.09
N VAL A 166 2.60 -14.62 -4.16
CA VAL A 166 2.52 -13.18 -4.40
C VAL A 166 1.12 -12.86 -4.85
N PHE A 167 0.34 -12.30 -3.94
CA PHE A 167 -0.96 -11.75 -4.24
C PHE A 167 -0.84 -10.24 -4.36
N GLN A 168 -1.31 -9.72 -5.47
CA GLN A 168 -1.40 -8.29 -5.74
C GLN A 168 -2.86 -7.93 -5.96
N ILE A 169 -3.15 -6.66 -5.82
CA ILE A 169 -4.49 -6.12 -6.05
C ILE A 169 -4.44 -5.28 -7.32
N GLN A 170 -5.34 -5.57 -8.24
CA GLN A 170 -5.60 -4.73 -9.40
C GLN A 170 -6.77 -3.79 -9.11
N LEU A 171 -6.57 -2.52 -9.33
CA LEU A 171 -7.53 -1.43 -9.17
C LEU A 171 -7.86 -0.90 -10.57
N ILE A 172 -9.14 -0.92 -10.95
CA ILE A 172 -9.58 -0.65 -12.33
C ILE A 172 -10.76 0.33 -12.30
N GLY A 173 -10.73 1.35 -13.12
CA GLY A 173 -11.86 2.25 -13.34
C GLY A 173 -11.48 3.72 -13.33
N THR A 174 -12.45 4.56 -12.97
CA THR A 174 -12.30 6.01 -12.84
C THR A 174 -12.60 6.42 -11.41
N GLY A 175 -11.73 7.20 -10.79
CA GLY A 175 -11.90 7.66 -9.42
C GLY A 175 -10.59 7.79 -8.65
N VAL A 176 -10.70 8.09 -7.36
CA VAL A 176 -9.57 8.28 -6.46
C VAL A 176 -9.20 6.96 -5.77
N VAL A 177 -7.92 6.70 -5.68
CA VAL A 177 -7.32 5.59 -4.92
C VAL A 177 -6.33 6.17 -3.93
N ILE A 178 -6.36 5.71 -2.68
CA ILE A 178 -5.36 6.03 -1.66
C ILE A 178 -4.64 4.75 -1.26
N LEU A 179 -3.32 4.79 -1.38
CA LEU A 179 -2.41 3.75 -0.93
C LEU A 179 -1.72 4.21 0.36
N GLU A 180 -1.54 3.30 1.32
CA GLU A 180 -0.76 3.53 2.53
C GLU A 180 0.65 2.96 2.35
N LEU A 181 1.68 3.79 2.58
CA LEU A 181 3.07 3.51 2.26
C LEU A 181 3.98 3.67 3.49
N ASP A 182 5.08 2.93 3.50
CA ASP A 182 6.14 3.07 4.52
C ASP A 182 7.12 4.21 4.20
N VAL A 183 7.03 4.81 3.00
CA VAL A 183 7.90 5.90 2.55
C VAL A 183 7.07 7.08 2.07
N PRO A 184 7.58 8.33 2.14
CA PRO A 184 6.91 9.48 1.56
C PRO A 184 6.90 9.43 0.02
N GLU A 185 5.93 10.09 -0.59
CA GLU A 185 5.80 10.19 -2.05
C GLU A 185 7.09 10.71 -2.71
N SER A 186 7.79 11.63 -2.06
CA SER A 186 9.07 12.20 -2.54
C SER A 186 10.21 11.18 -2.68
N GLU A 187 10.08 10.00 -2.10
CA GLU A 187 11.04 8.91 -2.19
C GLU A 187 10.61 7.80 -3.16
N ILE A 188 9.50 8.00 -3.85
CA ILE A 188 9.03 7.09 -4.89
C ILE A 188 9.68 7.46 -6.21
N VAL A 189 10.24 6.45 -6.89
CA VAL A 189 10.82 6.59 -8.22
C VAL A 189 9.90 5.94 -9.24
N SER A 190 9.57 6.67 -10.30
CA SER A 190 8.73 6.20 -11.40
C SER A 190 9.58 5.91 -12.63
N TYR A 191 9.40 4.72 -13.22
CA TYR A 191 10.04 4.31 -14.46
C TYR A 191 8.97 4.04 -15.53
N GLU A 192 9.04 4.75 -16.62
CA GLU A 192 8.26 4.46 -17.82
C GLU A 192 9.02 3.46 -18.68
N LEU A 193 8.41 2.32 -18.97
CA LEU A 193 8.97 1.29 -19.82
C LEU A 193 8.33 1.39 -21.21
N ALA A 194 9.17 1.51 -22.24
CA ALA A 194 8.76 1.38 -23.62
C ALA A 194 8.65 -0.11 -24.03
N ASN A 195 8.02 -0.37 -25.18
CA ASN A 195 7.88 -1.72 -25.68
C ASN A 195 9.25 -2.40 -25.87
N GLY A 196 9.43 -3.53 -25.19
CA GLY A 196 10.67 -4.32 -25.22
C GLY A 196 11.65 -4.00 -24.09
N GLU A 197 11.41 -2.96 -23.30
CA GLU A 197 12.22 -2.65 -22.13
C GLU A 197 11.90 -3.57 -20.96
N GLU A 198 12.88 -3.78 -20.12
CA GLU A 198 12.79 -4.60 -18.92
C GLU A 198 13.47 -3.91 -17.74
N LEU A 199 12.74 -3.76 -16.64
CA LEU A 199 13.27 -3.29 -15.37
C LEU A 199 13.47 -4.49 -14.44
N LYS A 200 14.68 -4.66 -13.91
CA LYS A 200 15.00 -5.70 -12.92
C LYS A 200 15.27 -5.06 -11.57
N VAL A 201 14.71 -5.64 -10.53
CA VAL A 201 14.77 -5.13 -9.16
C VAL A 201 15.19 -6.27 -8.23
N ASP A 202 16.26 -6.05 -7.48
CA ASP A 202 16.68 -6.95 -6.40
C ASP A 202 15.94 -6.57 -5.12
N GLY A 203 15.01 -7.41 -4.70
CA GLY A 203 14.18 -7.20 -3.51
C GLY A 203 12.76 -6.73 -3.79
N ASN A 204 11.98 -6.55 -2.72
CA ASN A 204 10.53 -6.28 -2.75
C ASN A 204 10.25 -4.81 -2.39
N PHE A 205 10.60 -3.89 -3.27
CA PHE A 205 10.31 -2.46 -3.10
C PHE A 205 9.60 -1.83 -4.31
N ALA A 206 9.13 -2.65 -5.25
CA ALA A 206 8.18 -2.20 -6.27
C ALA A 206 6.78 -2.13 -5.66
N ILE A 207 6.19 -0.95 -5.62
CA ILE A 207 4.91 -0.68 -4.94
C ILE A 207 3.70 -0.80 -5.86
N ALA A 208 3.87 -0.44 -7.13
CA ALA A 208 2.79 -0.47 -8.12
C ALA A 208 3.34 -0.56 -9.55
N ARG A 209 2.47 -0.96 -10.49
CA ARG A 209 2.70 -0.88 -11.92
C ARG A 209 1.39 -0.72 -12.67
N THR A 210 1.44 -0.18 -13.88
CA THR A 210 0.30 -0.21 -14.79
C THR A 210 0.04 -1.63 -15.31
N SER A 211 -1.18 -1.91 -15.74
CA SER A 211 -1.59 -3.26 -16.18
C SER A 211 -0.90 -3.75 -17.45
N GLY A 212 -0.32 -2.85 -18.27
CA GLY A 212 0.47 -3.19 -19.45
C GLY A 212 1.84 -3.79 -19.12
N VAL A 213 2.30 -3.64 -17.88
CA VAL A 213 3.58 -4.17 -17.41
C VAL A 213 3.37 -5.54 -16.76
N SER A 214 3.96 -6.58 -17.32
CA SER A 214 4.00 -7.93 -16.74
C SER A 214 5.06 -8.03 -15.64
N PHE A 215 4.83 -8.95 -14.70
CA PHE A 215 5.76 -9.26 -13.60
C PHE A 215 6.17 -10.72 -13.66
N SER A 216 7.45 -10.98 -13.43
CA SER A 216 8.00 -12.32 -13.28
C SER A 216 9.21 -12.30 -12.36
N VAL A 217 9.63 -13.48 -11.86
CA VAL A 217 10.88 -13.64 -11.15
C VAL A 217 11.87 -14.33 -12.06
N THR A 218 13.03 -13.75 -12.23
CA THR A 218 14.11 -14.24 -13.10
C THR A 218 15.37 -14.50 -12.29
N LYS A 219 16.26 -15.31 -12.83
CA LYS A 219 17.61 -15.45 -12.27
C LYS A 219 18.43 -14.21 -12.60
N SER A 220 19.34 -13.83 -11.71
CA SER A 220 20.29 -12.72 -11.95
C SER A 220 21.31 -13.07 -13.03
N ASP A 221 21.60 -14.36 -13.26
CA ASP A 221 22.53 -14.86 -14.30
C ASP A 221 21.84 -15.97 -15.14
N LYS A 222 22.47 -16.29 -16.30
CA LYS A 222 22.03 -17.37 -17.21
C LYS A 222 22.11 -18.76 -16.56
N SER A 223 22.93 -18.95 -15.53
CA SER A 223 23.08 -20.19 -14.78
C SER A 223 22.68 -20.03 -13.31
N LEU A 224 22.27 -21.14 -12.66
CA LEU A 224 21.99 -21.16 -11.22
C LEU A 224 23.26 -20.89 -10.39
N LEU A 225 24.40 -21.45 -10.85
CA LEU A 225 25.69 -21.23 -10.21
C LEU A 225 26.15 -19.76 -10.33
N GLY A 226 25.97 -19.14 -11.50
CA GLY A 226 26.29 -17.73 -11.71
C GLY A 226 25.46 -16.84 -10.82
N SER A 227 24.15 -17.10 -10.71
CA SER A 227 23.25 -16.36 -9.79
C SER A 227 23.61 -16.54 -8.31
N ALA A 228 24.14 -17.70 -7.93
CA ALA A 228 24.58 -17.94 -6.56
C ALA A 228 25.95 -17.26 -6.27
N ILE A 229 26.83 -17.19 -7.27
CA ILE A 229 28.18 -16.62 -7.12
C ILE A 229 28.15 -15.08 -7.09
N ASN A 230 27.27 -14.44 -7.89
CA ASN A 230 27.14 -12.98 -7.88
C ASN A 230 26.38 -12.44 -6.64
N GLY A 231 25.81 -13.32 -5.82
CA GLY A 231 25.14 -12.98 -4.56
C GLY A 231 23.73 -12.40 -4.68
N GLU A 232 23.22 -12.19 -5.93
CA GLU A 232 21.93 -11.53 -6.14
C GLU A 232 20.76 -12.53 -6.29
N GLY A 233 21.03 -13.78 -6.64
CA GLY A 233 20.05 -14.85 -6.69
C GLY A 233 18.93 -14.64 -7.72
N PHE A 234 17.74 -14.27 -7.24
CA PHE A 234 16.55 -14.03 -8.07
C PHE A 234 16.17 -12.55 -8.06
N LEU A 235 15.80 -12.03 -9.23
CA LEU A 235 15.37 -10.66 -9.44
C LEU A 235 13.90 -10.60 -9.83
N ASN A 236 13.21 -9.59 -9.35
CA ASN A 236 11.90 -9.19 -9.84
C ASN A 236 12.06 -8.51 -11.19
N ALA A 237 11.43 -9.02 -12.23
CA ALA A 237 11.50 -8.49 -13.59
C ALA A 237 10.14 -7.95 -14.02
N PHE A 238 10.14 -6.70 -14.47
CA PHE A 238 9.00 -5.98 -15.00
C PHE A 238 9.22 -5.73 -16.49
N LYS A 239 8.28 -6.14 -17.34
CA LYS A 239 8.43 -6.07 -18.80
C LYS A 239 7.11 -5.73 -19.46
N GLY A 240 7.15 -4.86 -20.45
CA GLY A 240 5.99 -4.42 -21.21
C GLY A 240 6.02 -2.91 -21.39
N GLU A 241 4.88 -2.35 -21.76
CA GLU A 241 4.71 -0.91 -21.93
C GLU A 241 3.89 -0.34 -20.77
N GLY A 242 4.40 0.70 -20.13
CA GLY A 242 3.75 1.37 -19.01
C GLY A 242 4.71 1.75 -17.89
N THR A 243 4.17 2.03 -16.71
CA THR A 243 4.91 2.60 -15.58
C THR A 243 5.08 1.60 -14.45
N VAL A 244 6.25 1.63 -13.81
CA VAL A 244 6.57 0.92 -12.56
C VAL A 244 6.99 1.94 -11.51
N TRP A 245 6.40 1.86 -10.32
CA TRP A 245 6.77 2.70 -9.17
C TRP A 245 7.56 1.89 -8.16
N LEU A 246 8.70 2.42 -7.78
CA LEU A 246 9.61 1.83 -6.79
C LEU A 246 9.71 2.71 -5.55
N ALA A 247 9.87 2.09 -4.39
CA ALA A 247 10.19 2.72 -3.10
C ALA A 247 11.58 2.23 -2.60
N PRO A 248 12.69 2.70 -3.21
CA PRO A 248 14.02 2.12 -2.96
C PRO A 248 14.52 2.30 -1.52
N THR A 249 13.99 3.27 -0.79
CA THR A 249 14.32 3.53 0.62
C THR A 249 13.54 2.67 1.61
N ALA A 250 12.42 2.03 1.19
CA ALA A 250 11.58 1.21 2.07
C ALA A 250 12.36 0.10 2.83
N PRO A 251 13.30 -0.65 2.20
CA PRO A 251 14.10 -1.63 2.93
C PRO A 251 14.97 -1.02 4.02
N MET A 252 15.42 0.23 3.86
CA MET A 252 16.22 0.95 4.87
C MET A 252 15.36 1.29 6.09
N TYR A 253 14.17 1.86 5.89
CA TYR A 253 13.24 2.14 6.98
C TYR A 253 12.86 0.88 7.72
N LYS A 254 12.59 -0.22 7.01
CA LYS A 254 12.31 -1.51 7.63
C LYS A 254 13.45 -1.99 8.52
N ARG A 255 14.71 -1.87 8.08
CA ARG A 255 15.90 -2.22 8.90
C ARG A 255 16.02 -1.33 10.13
N LEU A 256 15.85 -0.01 10.00
CA LEU A 256 15.87 0.93 11.12
C LEU A 256 14.77 0.62 12.13
N TYR A 257 13.56 0.32 11.66
CA TYR A 257 12.43 -0.02 12.51
C TYR A 257 12.63 -1.33 13.29
N THR A 258 13.19 -2.36 12.65
CA THR A 258 13.42 -3.66 13.27
C THR A 258 14.69 -3.72 14.12
N GLY A 259 15.51 -2.67 14.13
CA GLY A 259 16.77 -2.61 14.88
C GLY A 259 17.85 -3.55 14.37
N ILE A 260 17.71 -4.11 13.16
CA ILE A 260 18.75 -4.96 12.54
C ILE A 260 19.88 -4.02 12.09
N SER A 261 21.02 -4.08 12.81
CA SER A 261 22.22 -3.29 12.54
C SER A 261 22.85 -3.68 11.20
N PHE A 262 23.41 -2.69 10.49
CA PHE A 262 24.21 -2.87 9.25
C PHE A 262 25.47 -3.73 9.44
N ALA A 263 25.87 -4.03 10.69
CA ALA A 263 27.12 -4.72 11.00
C ALA A 263 27.12 -6.21 10.65
N ASN A 264 25.97 -6.84 10.37
CA ASN A 264 25.89 -8.29 10.20
C ASN A 264 25.87 -8.80 8.75
N SER A 265 25.92 -7.93 7.74
CA SER A 265 25.95 -8.40 6.35
C SER A 265 27.34 -8.71 5.80
N SER A 266 28.41 -8.37 6.54
CA SER A 266 29.80 -8.60 6.10
C SER A 266 30.55 -9.70 6.85
N MET A 267 29.93 -10.39 7.83
CA MET A 267 30.63 -11.39 8.63
C MET A 267 30.28 -12.86 8.34
N ASN A 268 29.36 -13.14 7.42
CA ASN A 268 29.01 -14.54 7.10
C ASN A 268 29.72 -15.11 5.86
N ASN A 269 30.80 -14.49 5.38
CA ASN A 269 31.58 -15.00 4.25
C ASN A 269 33.01 -15.46 4.65
N GLN A 270 33.24 -15.78 5.93
CA GLN A 270 34.49 -16.45 6.36
C GLN A 270 34.17 -17.51 7.43
N GLU A 271 33.72 -18.69 6.95
CA GLU A 271 34.06 -20.00 7.54
C GLU A 271 33.75 -21.10 6.50
#